data_1d306a54d3cf7e61fdd22a866a26063d
#
_entry.id   1d306a54d3cf7e61fdd22a866a26063d
#
_cell.length_a   1.000
_cell.length_b   1.000
_cell.length_c   1.000
_cell.angle_alpha   90.00
_cell.angle_beta   90.00
_cell.angle_gamma   90.00
#
_symmetry.space_group_name_H-M   'P 1'
#
loop_
_entity.id
_entity.type
_entity.pdbx_description
1 polymer ?
#
loop_
_entity_poly.entity_id
_entity_poly.type
_entity_poly.pdbx_seq_one_letter_code
_entity_poly.pdbx_strand_id
1 'polypeptide(L)'
;MTHQLLSVGNAVATLDELYLFLDSPTTIEYIRNAMKRVRKMDSALVLASQNIEDFLIPSIREFTKPLFSIPTHQFLFNPGMVNDKEYIDALQVGRAEYDLIRSSMRGICLYRCGNERYLLQVLAPEHKKTLFGTEGGR
;
A
#
# COMPACT_ATOMS: atom_id res chain seq x y z
N MET A 1 4.19 -5.66 -19.02
CA MET A 1 3.36 -5.67 -17.80
C MET A 1 1.90 -5.35 -18.08
N THR A 2 1.55 -4.23 -18.65
CA THR A 2 0.16 -3.78 -18.85
C THR A 2 -0.67 -4.70 -19.73
N HIS A 3 -0.11 -5.20 -20.83
CA HIS A 3 -0.84 -6.07 -21.75
C HIS A 3 -1.29 -7.36 -21.06
N GLN A 4 -0.42 -8.02 -20.30
CA GLN A 4 -0.80 -9.21 -19.55
C GLN A 4 -1.84 -8.91 -18.47
N LEU A 5 -1.61 -7.86 -17.68
CA LEU A 5 -2.47 -7.51 -16.56
C LEU A 5 -3.89 -7.10 -17.01
N LEU A 6 -4.01 -6.36 -18.12
CA LEU A 6 -5.25 -5.70 -18.54
C LEU A 6 -5.89 -6.30 -19.80
N SER A 7 -5.26 -7.28 -20.44
CA SER A 7 -5.77 -7.88 -21.70
C SER A 7 -5.84 -9.39 -21.64
N VAL A 8 -4.82 -10.05 -21.08
CA VAL A 8 -4.79 -11.51 -20.95
C VAL A 8 -5.51 -11.98 -19.67
N GLY A 9 -5.35 -11.24 -18.57
CA GLY A 9 -5.94 -11.57 -17.27
C GLY A 9 -5.14 -12.62 -16.49
N ASN A 10 -5.71 -13.06 -15.35
CA ASN A 10 -5.13 -14.06 -14.44
C ASN A 10 -3.68 -13.75 -14.05
N ALA A 11 -3.38 -12.49 -13.82
CA ALA A 11 -2.04 -12.01 -13.52
C ALA A 11 -2.00 -11.23 -12.19
N VAL A 12 -0.89 -11.32 -11.49
CA VAL A 12 -0.58 -10.46 -10.34
C VAL A 12 0.60 -9.59 -10.71
N ALA A 13 0.43 -8.28 -10.61
CA ALA A 13 1.52 -7.33 -10.77
C ALA A 13 1.81 -6.65 -9.44
N THR A 14 3.07 -6.55 -9.08
CA THR A 14 3.54 -5.84 -7.88
C THR A 14 4.34 -4.63 -8.30
N LEU A 15 3.97 -3.47 -7.78
CA LEU A 15 4.73 -2.22 -7.88
C LEU A 15 5.25 -1.92 -6.47
N ASP A 16 6.51 -2.21 -6.25
CA ASP A 16 7.23 -1.81 -5.06
C ASP A 16 7.84 -0.42 -5.26
N GLU A 17 8.13 0.29 -4.18
CA GLU A 17 8.64 1.66 -4.21
C GLU A 17 7.74 2.59 -5.05
N LEU A 18 6.43 2.55 -4.76
CA LEU A 18 5.41 3.24 -5.59
C LEU A 18 5.69 4.73 -5.77
N TYR A 19 6.37 5.37 -4.82
CA TYR A 19 6.74 6.79 -4.90
C TYR A 19 7.52 7.12 -6.19
N LEU A 20 8.30 6.18 -6.74
CA LEU A 20 9.04 6.37 -8.00
C LEU A 20 8.13 6.64 -9.20
N PHE A 21 6.84 6.31 -9.08
CA PHE A 21 5.84 6.48 -10.14
C PHE A 21 4.96 7.72 -9.92
N LEU A 22 5.21 8.50 -8.87
CA LEU A 22 4.41 9.68 -8.54
C LEU A 22 4.92 10.98 -9.15
N ASP A 23 5.98 10.94 -9.95
CA ASP A 23 6.60 12.11 -10.56
C ASP A 23 5.71 12.83 -11.57
N SER A 24 4.71 12.16 -12.13
CA SER A 24 3.81 12.77 -13.09
C SER A 24 2.34 12.40 -12.85
N PRO A 25 1.42 13.37 -13.01
CA PRO A 25 -0.01 13.11 -12.94
C PRO A 25 -0.48 12.03 -13.92
N THR A 26 0.13 11.96 -15.11
CA THR A 26 -0.18 10.95 -16.13
C THR A 26 0.09 9.53 -15.64
N THR A 27 1.23 9.32 -14.97
CA THR A 27 1.59 8.01 -14.42
C THR A 27 0.65 7.62 -13.28
N ILE A 28 0.32 8.56 -12.40
CA ILE A 28 -0.65 8.34 -11.32
C ILE A 28 -2.02 7.96 -11.88
N GLU A 29 -2.48 8.69 -12.89
CA GLU A 29 -3.76 8.39 -13.54
C GLU A 29 -3.76 7.02 -14.21
N TYR A 30 -2.66 6.63 -14.82
CA TYR A 30 -2.48 5.31 -15.41
C TYR A 30 -2.60 4.20 -14.35
N ILE A 31 -1.90 4.32 -13.21
CA ILE A 31 -1.99 3.37 -12.09
C ILE A 31 -3.43 3.30 -11.57
N ARG A 32 -4.06 4.44 -11.35
CA ARG A 32 -5.46 4.52 -10.93
C ARG A 32 -6.41 3.80 -11.89
N ASN A 33 -6.24 3.96 -13.17
CA ASN A 33 -7.04 3.29 -14.19
C ASN A 33 -6.77 1.78 -14.21
N ALA A 34 -5.52 1.35 -14.03
CA ALA A 34 -5.17 -0.06 -13.87
C ALA A 34 -5.88 -0.67 -12.66
N MET A 35 -5.83 -0.02 -11.48
CA MET A 35 -6.51 -0.46 -10.26
C MET A 35 -8.01 -0.70 -10.45
N LYS A 36 -8.69 0.16 -11.23
CA LYS A 36 -10.12 0.02 -11.53
C LYS A 36 -10.43 -1.13 -12.48
N ARG A 37 -9.48 -1.50 -13.34
CA ARG A 37 -9.69 -2.46 -14.43
C ARG A 37 -9.25 -3.87 -14.09
N VAL A 38 -8.23 -4.06 -13.24
CA VAL A 38 -7.66 -5.38 -12.92
C VAL A 38 -8.71 -6.39 -12.46
N ARG A 39 -9.69 -5.93 -11.68
CA ARG A 39 -10.78 -6.79 -11.19
C ARG A 39 -11.61 -7.41 -12.33
N LYS A 40 -11.79 -6.69 -13.44
CA LYS A 40 -12.55 -7.20 -14.60
C LYS A 40 -11.78 -8.26 -15.40
N MET A 41 -10.49 -8.37 -15.13
CA MET A 41 -9.57 -9.27 -15.83
C MET A 41 -9.08 -10.41 -14.92
N ASP A 42 -9.78 -10.67 -13.81
CA ASP A 42 -9.37 -11.65 -12.80
C ASP A 42 -7.90 -11.54 -12.41
N SER A 43 -7.44 -10.30 -12.34
CA SER A 43 -6.05 -9.94 -12.05
C SER A 43 -5.96 -9.14 -10.76
N ALA A 44 -4.77 -9.08 -10.16
CA ALA A 44 -4.49 -8.30 -8.97
C ALA A 44 -3.33 -7.34 -9.19
N LEU A 45 -3.43 -6.17 -8.56
CA LEU A 45 -2.36 -5.18 -8.50
C LEU A 45 -2.01 -4.94 -7.04
N VAL A 46 -0.76 -5.20 -6.68
CA VAL A 46 -0.20 -4.96 -5.37
C VAL A 46 0.68 -3.71 -5.45
N LEU A 47 0.39 -2.74 -4.62
CA LEU A 47 1.13 -1.49 -4.52
C LEU A 47 1.79 -1.43 -3.15
N ALA A 48 3.09 -1.17 -3.10
CA ALA A 48 3.83 -0.99 -1.86
C ALA A 48 4.61 0.33 -1.87
N SER A 49 4.63 1.00 -0.74
CA SER A 49 5.42 2.22 -0.53
C SER A 49 5.79 2.35 0.94
N GLN A 50 6.89 3.03 1.21
CA GLN A 50 7.42 3.20 2.56
C GLN A 50 6.87 4.46 3.23
N ASN A 51 6.74 5.56 2.49
CA ASN A 51 6.37 6.86 3.03
C ASN A 51 5.02 7.34 2.47
N ILE A 52 4.12 7.75 3.35
CA ILE A 52 2.87 8.36 2.94
C ILE A 52 3.06 9.80 2.46
N GLU A 53 4.06 10.49 2.95
CA GLU A 53 4.33 11.89 2.63
C GLU A 53 4.52 12.13 1.13
N ASP A 54 5.10 11.16 0.42
CA ASP A 54 5.27 11.21 -1.04
C ASP A 54 3.94 11.37 -1.79
N PHE A 55 2.85 10.89 -1.21
CA PHE A 55 1.50 10.97 -1.78
C PHE A 55 0.78 12.26 -1.41
N LEU A 56 1.26 12.98 -0.41
CA LEU A 56 0.61 14.16 0.15
C LEU A 56 1.19 15.47 -0.38
N ILE A 57 2.17 15.40 -1.27
CA ILE A 57 2.75 16.56 -1.95
C ILE A 57 1.63 17.38 -2.59
N PRO A 58 1.52 18.69 -2.33
CA PRO A 58 0.37 19.51 -2.75
C PRO A 58 0.05 19.44 -4.25
N SER A 59 1.09 19.35 -5.11
CA SER A 59 0.93 19.31 -6.55
C SER A 59 0.28 18.04 -7.10
N ILE A 60 0.34 16.93 -6.35
CA ILE A 60 -0.19 15.63 -6.80
C ILE A 60 -1.25 15.04 -5.88
N ARG A 61 -1.50 15.66 -4.72
CA ARG A 61 -2.39 15.13 -3.67
C ARG A 61 -3.78 14.72 -4.17
N GLU A 62 -4.38 15.52 -5.04
CA GLU A 62 -5.71 15.20 -5.59
C GLU A 62 -5.68 13.99 -6.53
N PHE A 63 -4.56 13.75 -7.20
CA PHE A 63 -4.39 12.59 -8.06
C PHE A 63 -4.10 11.32 -7.26
N THR A 64 -3.43 11.42 -6.11
CA THR A 64 -3.04 10.27 -5.27
C THR A 64 -4.14 9.80 -4.31
N LYS A 65 -5.09 10.65 -3.92
CA LYS A 65 -6.23 10.27 -3.05
C LYS A 65 -6.90 8.96 -3.46
N PRO A 66 -7.20 8.71 -4.74
CA PRO A 66 -7.82 7.46 -5.16
C PRO A 66 -6.96 6.21 -4.92
N LEU A 67 -5.64 6.34 -4.80
CA LEU A 67 -4.75 5.23 -4.50
C LEU A 67 -4.99 4.65 -3.10
N PHE A 68 -5.55 5.45 -2.19
CA PHE A 68 -5.94 5.01 -0.84
C PHE A 68 -7.39 4.52 -0.75
N SER A 69 -8.28 5.00 -1.62
CA SER A 69 -9.70 4.68 -1.54
C SER A 69 -10.16 3.53 -2.44
N ILE A 70 -9.42 3.23 -3.52
CA ILE A 70 -9.75 2.15 -4.45
C ILE A 70 -9.40 0.76 -3.90
N PRO A 71 -8.25 0.52 -3.21
CA PRO A 71 -7.88 -0.80 -2.76
C PRO A 71 -8.89 -1.38 -1.77
N THR A 72 -9.32 -2.61 -2.03
CA THR A 72 -10.17 -3.36 -1.09
C THR A 72 -9.37 -3.86 0.11
N HIS A 73 -8.10 -4.20 -0.11
CA HIS A 73 -7.18 -4.72 0.89
C HIS A 73 -6.06 -3.71 1.14
N GLN A 74 -5.85 -3.36 2.40
CA GLN A 74 -4.78 -2.44 2.80
C GLN A 74 -4.07 -2.99 4.04
N PHE A 75 -2.74 -3.00 4.01
CA PHE A 75 -1.89 -3.39 5.12
C PHE A 75 -1.10 -2.15 5.57
N LEU A 76 -1.47 -1.62 6.72
CA LEU A 76 -0.88 -0.40 7.28
C LEU A 76 0.07 -0.79 8.40
N PHE A 77 1.36 -0.71 8.11
CA PHE A 77 2.43 -0.97 9.07
C PHE A 77 2.79 0.28 9.87
N ASN A 78 3.80 0.17 10.74
CA ASN A 78 4.26 1.31 11.53
C ASN A 78 4.57 2.51 10.63
N PRO A 79 3.94 3.67 10.88
CA PRO A 79 4.07 4.87 10.03
C PRO A 79 5.41 5.59 10.18
N GLY A 80 6.28 5.19 11.11
CA GLY A 80 7.54 5.88 11.37
C GLY A 80 7.34 7.25 12.02
N MET A 81 8.04 8.26 11.50
CA MET A 81 8.09 9.63 12.05
C MET A 81 7.11 10.59 11.36
N VAL A 82 6.12 10.08 10.65
CA VAL A 82 5.12 10.87 9.92
C VAL A 82 4.24 11.67 10.87
N ASN A 83 3.77 12.83 10.42
CA ASN A 83 2.79 13.64 11.16
C ASN A 83 1.48 12.84 11.38
N ASP A 84 1.10 12.67 12.65
CA ASP A 84 -0.06 11.89 13.07
C ASP A 84 -1.34 12.31 12.36
N LYS A 85 -1.60 13.62 12.33
CA LYS A 85 -2.81 14.17 11.75
C LYS A 85 -2.90 13.93 10.25
N GLU A 86 -1.80 14.15 9.54
CA GLU A 86 -1.75 13.93 8.08
C GLU A 86 -1.97 12.47 7.72
N TYR A 87 -1.36 11.55 8.50
CA TYR A 87 -1.55 10.12 8.31
C TYR A 87 -3.00 9.69 8.54
N ILE A 88 -3.56 10.11 9.67
CA ILE A 88 -4.94 9.81 10.07
C ILE A 88 -5.94 10.33 9.03
N ASP A 89 -5.78 11.58 8.61
CA ASP A 89 -6.67 12.23 7.64
C ASP A 89 -6.55 11.60 6.25
N ALA A 90 -5.35 11.29 5.79
CA ALA A 90 -5.10 10.72 4.46
C ALA A 90 -5.63 9.30 4.33
N LEU A 91 -5.40 8.47 5.32
CA LEU A 91 -5.80 7.06 5.32
C LEU A 91 -7.16 6.81 5.98
N GLN A 92 -7.76 7.84 6.59
CA GLN A 92 -9.04 7.75 7.30
C GLN A 92 -9.03 6.60 8.33
N VAL A 93 -8.00 6.56 9.15
CA VAL A 93 -7.86 5.64 10.29
C VAL A 93 -8.29 6.33 11.58
N GLY A 94 -8.79 5.56 12.55
CA GLY A 94 -9.09 6.08 13.88
C GLY A 94 -7.81 6.37 14.68
N ARG A 95 -7.88 7.29 15.64
CA ARG A 95 -6.73 7.59 16.53
C ARG A 95 -6.23 6.34 17.25
N ALA A 96 -7.14 5.53 17.78
CA ALA A 96 -6.77 4.28 18.45
C ALA A 96 -6.10 3.28 17.52
N GLU A 97 -6.54 3.18 16.25
CA GLU A 97 -5.93 2.33 15.24
C GLU A 97 -4.51 2.82 14.90
N TYR A 98 -4.34 4.12 14.75
CA TYR A 98 -3.03 4.73 14.53
C TYR A 98 -2.06 4.44 15.69
N ASP A 99 -2.50 4.62 16.94
CA ASP A 99 -1.68 4.38 18.13
C ASP A 99 -1.25 2.91 18.24
N LEU A 100 -2.13 1.96 17.83
CA LEU A 100 -1.79 0.54 17.75
C LEU A 100 -0.64 0.26 16.78
N ILE A 101 -0.71 0.76 15.56
CA ILE A 101 0.34 0.50 14.56
C ILE A 101 1.62 1.29 14.83
N ARG A 102 1.53 2.49 15.40
CA ARG A 102 2.69 3.32 15.75
C ARG A 102 3.55 2.68 16.84
N SER A 103 2.92 2.04 17.83
CA SER A 103 3.61 1.35 18.93
C SER A 103 4.01 -0.08 18.60
N SER A 104 3.58 -0.60 17.44
CA SER A 104 3.75 -2.00 17.09
C SER A 104 5.18 -2.38 16.71
N MET A 105 5.52 -3.63 17.03
CA MET A 105 6.77 -4.24 16.59
C MET A 105 6.73 -4.59 15.10
N ARG A 106 7.91 -4.85 14.54
CA ARG A 106 8.07 -5.32 13.16
C ARG A 106 7.14 -6.49 12.83
N GLY A 107 6.45 -6.42 11.70
CA GLY A 107 5.53 -7.46 11.24
C GLY A 107 4.10 -7.32 11.74
N ILE A 108 3.80 -6.34 12.61
CA ILE A 108 2.43 -6.05 13.03
C ILE A 108 1.87 -4.93 12.15
N CYS A 109 0.65 -5.13 11.67
CA CYS A 109 -0.04 -4.14 10.83
C CYS A 109 -1.55 -4.11 11.12
N LEU A 110 -2.16 -2.98 10.83
CA LEU A 110 -3.60 -2.89 10.68
C LEU A 110 -3.97 -3.35 9.28
N TYR A 111 -4.70 -4.44 9.18
CA TYR A 111 -5.28 -4.90 7.94
C TYR A 111 -6.71 -4.42 7.79
N ARG A 112 -7.01 -3.83 6.65
CA ARG A 112 -8.34 -3.36 6.28
C ARG A 112 -8.85 -4.15 5.08
N CYS A 113 -10.06 -4.66 5.18
CA CYS A 113 -10.76 -5.33 4.08
C CYS A 113 -12.20 -4.79 3.99
N GLY A 114 -12.45 -3.90 3.06
CA GLY A 114 -13.72 -3.17 3.02
C GLY A 114 -13.96 -2.41 4.33
N ASN A 115 -15.03 -2.76 5.05
CA ASN A 115 -15.37 -2.14 6.34
C ASN A 115 -14.74 -2.84 7.55
N GLU A 116 -14.12 -3.99 7.36
CA GLU A 116 -13.53 -4.76 8.45
C GLU A 116 -12.10 -4.31 8.77
N ARG A 117 -11.72 -4.48 10.02
CA ARG A 117 -10.43 -4.06 10.59
C ARG A 117 -9.86 -5.16 11.45
N TYR A 118 -8.60 -5.51 11.23
CA TYR A 118 -7.89 -6.54 11.97
C TYR A 118 -6.48 -6.07 12.32
N LEU A 119 -6.04 -6.35 13.54
CA LEU A 119 -4.64 -6.26 13.88
C LEU A 119 -3.99 -7.60 13.53
N LEU A 120 -3.07 -7.60 12.58
CA LEU A 120 -2.39 -8.81 12.11
C LEU A 120 -0.93 -8.82 12.52
N GLN A 121 -0.44 -10.02 12.83
CA GLN A 121 0.99 -10.28 12.92
C GLN A 121 1.42 -11.12 11.70
N VAL A 122 2.31 -10.58 10.90
CA VAL A 122 2.88 -11.27 9.73
C VAL A 122 4.11 -12.05 10.16
N LEU A 123 4.01 -13.38 10.10
CA LEU A 123 5.10 -14.29 10.45
C LEU A 123 5.65 -14.95 9.19
N ALA A 124 6.92 -14.71 8.90
CA ALA A 124 7.60 -15.41 7.81
C ALA A 124 8.11 -16.78 8.29
N PRO A 125 7.82 -17.88 7.57
CA PRO A 125 8.39 -19.18 7.86
C PRO A 125 9.92 -19.16 7.79
N GLU A 126 10.59 -19.99 8.58
CA GLU A 126 12.08 -20.00 8.66
C GLU A 126 12.75 -20.21 7.30
N HIS A 127 12.22 -21.11 6.47
CA HIS A 127 12.78 -21.33 5.13
C HIS A 127 12.72 -20.08 4.25
N LYS A 128 11.69 -19.23 4.41
CA LYS A 128 11.61 -17.95 3.69
C LYS A 128 12.57 -16.91 4.28
N LYS A 129 12.76 -16.90 5.58
CA LYS A 129 13.78 -16.05 6.22
C LYS A 129 15.18 -16.40 5.74
N THR A 130 15.48 -17.71 5.60
CA THR A 130 16.77 -18.17 5.08
C THR A 130 17.00 -17.77 3.62
N LEU A 131 15.95 -17.84 2.79
CA LEU A 131 16.07 -17.55 1.34
C LEU A 131 16.04 -16.05 1.02
N PHE A 132 15.26 -15.26 1.76
CA PHE A 132 14.95 -13.87 1.43
C PHE A 132 15.25 -12.90 2.57
N GLY A 133 15.56 -13.41 3.75
CA GLY A 133 15.89 -12.58 4.91
C GLY A 133 17.27 -11.95 4.72
N THR A 134 17.33 -10.64 4.72
CA THR A 134 18.58 -9.95 4.98
C THR A 134 18.84 -10.06 6.49
N GLU A 135 19.87 -10.78 6.89
CA GLU A 135 20.34 -10.75 8.27
C GLU A 135 20.63 -9.30 8.64
N GLY A 136 19.76 -8.73 9.48
CA GLY A 136 19.90 -7.37 9.96
C GLY A 136 19.77 -6.32 8.87
N GLY A 137 18.57 -6.11 8.38
CA GLY A 137 18.25 -4.87 7.69
C GLY A 137 18.59 -3.70 8.61
N ARG A 138 19.68 -2.99 8.29
CA ARG A 138 20.12 -1.78 8.95
C ARG A 138 19.17 -0.65 8.61
#